data_7fb3f2447df206e15910294648f273df
#
_entry.id   7fb3f2447df206e15910294648f273df
#
_cell.length_a   1.000
_cell.length_b   1.000
_cell.length_c   1.000
_cell.angle_alpha   90.00
_cell.angle_beta   90.00
_cell.angle_gamma   90.00
#
_symmetry.space_group_name_H-M   'P 1'
#
loop_
_entity.id
_entity.type
_entity.pdbx_description
1 polymer ?
#
loop_
_entity_poly.entity_id
_entity_poly.type
_entity_poly.pdbx_seq_one_letter_code
_entity_poly.pdbx_strand_id
1 'polypeptide(L)'
;MAACATFAIALWFTSFAGAAAPSLIERLVKAQAPLASKKDEPVDPRELAEAIAAVPKISREWAALILTVAANESALSARIARGEYRDFEGDSFRNRDGKVQHRAWGLWQAHKNRLNETAWGSPDINVQTQEAARALRRAFYQCNGGKHTHGDWVRSTLTAYAGRGCDASWPGLEKRMSTYQQVLHAL
;
A
#
# COMPACT_ATOMS: atom_id res chain seq x y z
N MET A 1 -65.55 34.19 27.36
CA MET A 1 -65.14 33.11 26.45
C MET A 1 -63.99 33.63 25.65
N ALA A 2 -62.73 33.20 26.01
CA ALA A 2 -61.50 33.61 25.35
C ALA A 2 -61.02 32.41 24.50
N ALA A 3 -60.93 32.60 23.18
CA ALA A 3 -60.43 31.60 22.26
C ALA A 3 -58.90 31.66 22.20
N CYS A 4 -58.23 30.60 22.63
CA CYS A 4 -56.79 30.41 22.49
C CYS A 4 -56.51 29.90 21.07
N ALA A 5 -55.84 30.72 20.27
CA ALA A 5 -55.33 30.32 18.96
C ALA A 5 -53.93 29.69 19.12
N THR A 6 -53.83 28.39 18.87
CA THR A 6 -52.57 27.63 18.89
C THR A 6 -51.88 27.79 17.53
N PHE A 7 -50.76 28.54 17.48
CA PHE A 7 -49.89 28.61 16.30
C PHE A 7 -48.99 27.37 16.26
N ALA A 8 -49.21 26.49 15.30
CA ALA A 8 -48.29 25.38 14.99
C ALA A 8 -47.16 25.87 14.09
N ILE A 9 -45.95 26.01 14.66
CA ILE A 9 -44.73 26.29 13.89
C ILE A 9 -44.24 24.96 13.32
N ALA A 10 -44.44 24.77 12.02
CA ALA A 10 -43.87 23.66 11.27
C ALA A 10 -42.35 23.95 11.02
N LEU A 11 -41.50 23.33 11.83
CA LEU A 11 -40.06 23.32 11.61
C LEU A 11 -39.73 22.39 10.39
N TRP A 12 -39.44 23.00 9.26
CA TRP A 12 -38.86 22.32 8.09
C TRP A 12 -37.40 22.00 8.40
N PHE A 13 -37.14 20.77 8.85
CA PHE A 13 -35.79 20.24 8.84
C PHE A 13 -35.44 19.86 7.40
N THR A 14 -34.77 20.75 6.69
CA THR A 14 -34.04 20.38 5.48
C THR A 14 -32.84 19.53 5.90
N SER A 15 -33.02 18.21 5.83
CA SER A 15 -31.87 17.29 5.94
C SER A 15 -30.93 17.56 4.77
N PHE A 16 -29.90 18.34 4.99
CA PHE A 16 -28.73 18.31 4.13
C PHE A 16 -28.14 16.90 4.26
N ALA A 17 -28.45 16.04 3.32
CA ALA A 17 -27.72 14.81 3.12
C ALA A 17 -26.30 15.21 2.67
N GLY A 18 -25.42 15.47 3.65
CA GLY A 18 -24.02 15.66 3.39
C GLY A 18 -23.51 14.43 2.64
N ALA A 19 -22.84 14.62 1.50
CA ALA A 19 -22.24 13.52 0.78
C ALA A 19 -21.35 12.74 1.77
N ALA A 20 -21.59 11.42 1.89
CA ALA A 20 -20.80 10.57 2.78
C ALA A 20 -19.32 10.71 2.40
N ALA A 21 -18.43 10.82 3.40
CA ALA A 21 -17.00 10.89 3.14
C ALA A 21 -16.55 9.65 2.34
N PRO A 22 -15.68 9.80 1.32
CA PRO A 22 -15.21 8.68 0.52
C PRO A 22 -14.66 7.55 1.40
N SER A 23 -14.99 6.31 1.08
CA SER A 23 -14.43 5.14 1.77
C SER A 23 -12.92 5.05 1.61
N LEU A 24 -12.24 4.25 2.46
CA LEU A 24 -10.81 4.00 2.31
C LEU A 24 -10.48 3.44 0.92
N ILE A 25 -11.34 2.56 0.39
CA ILE A 25 -11.17 1.96 -0.95
C ILE A 25 -11.20 3.05 -2.02
N GLU A 26 -12.19 3.94 -2.01
CA GLU A 26 -12.29 5.00 -3.01
C GLU A 26 -11.09 5.95 -2.99
N ARG A 27 -10.59 6.27 -1.79
CA ARG A 27 -9.38 7.09 -1.64
C ARG A 27 -8.14 6.36 -2.14
N LEU A 28 -7.99 5.08 -1.83
CA LEU A 28 -6.90 4.25 -2.35
C LEU A 28 -6.93 4.16 -3.88
N VAL A 29 -8.10 3.98 -4.49
CA VAL A 29 -8.24 3.98 -5.96
C VAL A 29 -7.73 5.29 -6.56
N LYS A 30 -8.13 6.44 -6.00
CA LYS A 30 -7.68 7.76 -6.47
C LYS A 30 -6.18 7.96 -6.27
N ALA A 31 -5.62 7.51 -5.16
CA ALA A 31 -4.21 7.66 -4.83
C ALA A 31 -3.28 6.89 -5.79
N GLN A 32 -3.76 5.84 -6.45
CA GLN A 32 -2.96 5.02 -7.36
C GLN A 32 -2.66 5.69 -8.71
N ALA A 33 -3.59 6.49 -9.23
CA ALA A 33 -3.49 7.06 -10.58
C ALA A 33 -2.14 7.78 -10.88
N PRO A 34 -1.60 8.65 -10.00
CA PRO A 34 -0.32 9.31 -10.24
C PRO A 34 0.89 8.40 -10.05
N LEU A 35 0.72 7.20 -9.48
CA LEU A 35 1.78 6.28 -9.11
C LEU A 35 2.00 5.18 -10.15
N ALA A 36 1.01 4.93 -10.98
CA ALA A 36 1.05 3.89 -11.99
C ALA A 36 2.05 4.21 -13.10
N SER A 37 2.72 3.17 -13.61
CA SER A 37 3.60 3.28 -14.75
C SER A 37 2.83 3.75 -15.99
N LYS A 38 3.44 4.63 -16.78
CA LYS A 38 2.95 4.98 -18.11
C LYS A 38 3.37 3.98 -19.19
N LYS A 39 4.25 3.03 -18.86
CA LYS A 39 4.85 2.07 -19.79
C LYS A 39 4.19 0.71 -19.76
N ASP A 40 3.66 0.32 -18.61
CA ASP A 40 3.02 -0.97 -18.40
C ASP A 40 1.56 -0.75 -17.99
N GLU A 41 0.70 -1.69 -18.33
CA GLU A 41 -0.67 -1.73 -17.82
C GLU A 41 -0.65 -1.81 -16.29
N PRO A 42 -1.34 -0.93 -15.58
CA PRO A 42 -1.44 -1.02 -14.12
C PRO A 42 -2.33 -2.19 -13.70
N VAL A 43 -2.13 -2.70 -12.48
CA VAL A 43 -3.11 -3.56 -11.83
C VAL A 43 -4.45 -2.84 -11.73
N ASP A 44 -5.54 -3.60 -11.64
CA ASP A 44 -6.86 -3.01 -11.38
C ASP A 44 -6.80 -2.20 -10.07
N PRO A 45 -7.01 -0.87 -10.13
CA PRO A 45 -6.91 -0.03 -8.95
C PRO A 45 -7.90 -0.40 -7.85
N ARG A 46 -9.06 -0.95 -8.22
CA ARG A 46 -10.08 -1.36 -7.26
C ARG A 46 -9.71 -2.65 -6.57
N GLU A 47 -9.24 -3.64 -7.32
CA GLU A 47 -8.74 -4.91 -6.78
C GLU A 47 -7.61 -4.67 -5.76
N LEU A 48 -6.62 -3.85 -6.11
CA LEU A 48 -5.53 -3.50 -5.19
C LEU A 48 -6.02 -2.73 -3.95
N ALA A 49 -6.96 -1.79 -4.11
CA ALA A 49 -7.52 -1.04 -3.01
C ALA A 49 -8.30 -1.94 -2.04
N GLU A 50 -9.09 -2.87 -2.56
CA GLU A 50 -9.84 -3.86 -1.78
C GLU A 50 -8.88 -4.81 -1.03
N ALA A 51 -7.84 -5.29 -1.69
CA ALA A 51 -6.82 -6.14 -1.08
C ALA A 51 -6.10 -5.42 0.09
N ILE A 52 -5.75 -4.14 -0.08
CA ILE A 52 -5.13 -3.33 0.99
C ILE A 52 -6.14 -3.11 2.13
N ALA A 53 -7.39 -2.76 1.83
CA ALA A 53 -8.42 -2.53 2.85
C ALA A 53 -8.76 -3.80 3.64
N ALA A 54 -8.60 -4.98 3.05
CA ALA A 54 -8.80 -6.29 3.68
C ALA A 54 -7.67 -6.71 4.63
N VAL A 55 -6.57 -5.97 4.71
CA VAL A 55 -5.49 -6.27 5.66
C VAL A 55 -6.00 -6.10 7.09
N PRO A 56 -5.86 -7.11 7.98
CA PRO A 56 -6.35 -7.02 9.35
C PRO A 56 -5.79 -5.81 10.11
N LYS A 57 -6.67 -5.07 10.78
CA LYS A 57 -6.32 -3.86 11.57
C LYS A 57 -5.58 -2.81 10.73
N ILE A 58 -6.00 -2.63 9.49
CA ILE A 58 -5.43 -1.60 8.62
C ILE A 58 -5.76 -0.21 9.15
N SER A 59 -4.76 0.64 9.32
CA SER A 59 -4.92 2.07 9.51
C SER A 59 -4.61 2.81 8.21
N ARG A 60 -4.94 4.10 8.17
CA ARG A 60 -4.63 4.98 7.05
C ARG A 60 -3.11 5.01 6.74
N GLU A 61 -2.30 5.09 7.76
CA GLU A 61 -0.83 5.12 7.66
C GLU A 61 -0.28 3.79 7.12
N TRP A 62 -0.83 2.66 7.59
CA TRP A 62 -0.45 1.34 7.08
C TRP A 62 -0.90 1.12 5.65
N ALA A 63 -2.10 1.56 5.28
CA ALA A 63 -2.58 1.52 3.91
C ALA A 63 -1.69 2.35 2.97
N ALA A 64 -1.32 3.57 3.41
CA ALA A 64 -0.39 4.42 2.68
C ALA A 64 0.98 3.76 2.52
N LEU A 65 1.51 3.13 3.57
CA LEU A 65 2.81 2.46 3.53
C LEU A 65 2.81 1.27 2.56
N ILE A 66 1.79 0.42 2.61
CA ILE A 66 1.65 -0.74 1.71
C ILE A 66 1.58 -0.28 0.26
N LEU A 67 0.75 0.71 -0.07
CA LEU A 67 0.64 1.24 -1.43
C LEU A 67 1.94 1.92 -1.89
N THR A 68 2.61 2.64 -1.00
CA THR A 68 3.91 3.28 -1.29
C THR A 68 4.96 2.26 -1.73
N VAL A 69 5.06 1.13 -1.04
CA VAL A 69 6.04 0.11 -1.40
C VAL A 69 5.70 -0.50 -2.75
N ALA A 70 4.44 -0.89 -3.00
CA ALA A 70 4.03 -1.41 -4.30
C ALA A 70 4.37 -0.45 -5.45
N ALA A 71 4.05 0.84 -5.28
CA ALA A 71 4.33 1.87 -6.28
C ALA A 71 5.82 2.04 -6.58
N ASN A 72 6.68 1.98 -5.56
CA ASN A 72 8.12 2.16 -5.75
C ASN A 72 8.84 0.90 -6.23
N GLU A 73 8.32 -0.30 -5.91
CA GLU A 73 8.95 -1.56 -6.31
C GLU A 73 8.55 -2.01 -7.72
N SER A 74 7.31 -1.74 -8.15
CA SER A 74 6.77 -2.27 -9.40
C SER A 74 6.09 -1.22 -10.28
N ALA A 75 5.96 0.03 -9.81
CA ALA A 75 5.15 1.06 -10.44
C ALA A 75 3.69 0.58 -10.72
N LEU A 76 3.17 -0.30 -9.86
CA LEU A 76 1.84 -0.92 -9.94
C LEU A 76 1.59 -1.71 -11.22
N SER A 77 2.62 -2.26 -11.86
CA SER A 77 2.52 -3.01 -13.12
C SER A 77 1.80 -4.36 -12.94
N ALA A 78 0.72 -4.57 -13.70
CA ALA A 78 -0.02 -5.83 -13.73
C ALA A 78 0.86 -7.01 -14.19
N ARG A 79 1.76 -6.75 -15.13
CA ARG A 79 2.73 -7.74 -15.62
C ARG A 79 3.66 -8.23 -14.50
N ILE A 80 4.21 -7.29 -13.71
CA ILE A 80 5.06 -7.63 -12.56
C ILE A 80 4.26 -8.36 -11.48
N ALA A 81 3.00 -7.97 -11.26
CA ALA A 81 2.10 -8.67 -10.33
C ALA A 81 1.93 -10.15 -10.69
N ARG A 82 1.85 -10.48 -11.99
CA ARG A 82 1.77 -11.86 -12.49
C ARG A 82 3.12 -12.59 -12.59
N GLY A 83 4.23 -11.91 -12.25
CA GLY A 83 5.57 -12.48 -12.36
C GLY A 83 6.13 -12.54 -13.78
N GLU A 84 5.57 -11.78 -14.70
CA GLU A 84 6.01 -11.67 -16.09
C GLU A 84 7.15 -10.65 -16.19
N TYR A 85 8.33 -11.02 -15.73
CA TYR A 85 9.50 -10.15 -15.73
C TYR A 85 10.19 -10.14 -17.10
N ARG A 86 10.67 -8.97 -17.50
CA ARG A 86 11.68 -8.86 -18.57
C ARG A 86 13.04 -9.24 -18.02
N ASP A 87 13.98 -9.63 -18.89
CA ASP A 87 15.36 -9.93 -18.50
C ASP A 87 15.95 -8.76 -17.66
N PHE A 88 16.54 -9.11 -16.53
CA PHE A 88 17.16 -8.14 -15.60
C PHE A 88 16.23 -7.12 -14.94
N GLU A 89 14.91 -7.33 -15.00
CA GLU A 89 13.97 -6.57 -14.19
C GLU A 89 13.97 -7.07 -12.74
N GLY A 90 13.77 -6.13 -11.79
CA GLY A 90 13.75 -6.45 -10.37
C GLY A 90 15.10 -6.99 -9.85
N ASP A 91 15.05 -7.72 -8.74
CA ASP A 91 16.24 -8.40 -8.19
C ASP A 91 16.44 -9.74 -8.92
N SER A 92 17.20 -9.69 -10.02
CA SER A 92 17.48 -10.83 -10.87
C SER A 92 18.97 -11.17 -10.89
N PHE A 93 19.27 -12.43 -11.21
CA PHE A 93 20.65 -12.91 -11.39
C PHE A 93 20.68 -14.03 -12.45
N ARG A 94 21.86 -14.26 -13.06
CA ARG A 94 22.10 -15.44 -13.88
C ARG A 94 22.53 -16.61 -13.00
N ASN A 95 21.85 -17.74 -13.13
CA ASN A 95 22.31 -18.99 -12.51
C ASN A 95 23.50 -19.60 -13.28
N ARG A 96 24.01 -20.73 -12.78
CA ARG A 96 25.15 -21.43 -13.39
C ARG A 96 24.89 -21.89 -14.85
N ASP A 97 23.65 -22.11 -15.21
CA ASP A 97 23.19 -22.52 -16.55
C ASP A 97 22.93 -21.32 -17.48
N GLY A 98 23.27 -20.10 -17.04
CA GLY A 98 23.08 -18.89 -17.80
C GLY A 98 21.64 -18.36 -17.83
N LYS A 99 20.68 -19.03 -17.15
CA LYS A 99 19.28 -18.61 -17.10
C LYS A 99 19.07 -17.47 -16.09
N VAL A 100 18.28 -16.46 -16.48
CA VAL A 100 17.87 -15.40 -15.55
C VAL A 100 16.88 -15.96 -14.54
N GLN A 101 17.12 -15.70 -13.28
CA GLN A 101 16.24 -16.02 -12.17
C GLN A 101 15.94 -14.76 -11.35
N HIS A 102 14.74 -14.69 -10.81
CA HIS A 102 14.28 -13.58 -9.97
C HIS A 102 14.26 -14.02 -8.51
N ARG A 103 14.82 -13.18 -7.62
CA ARG A 103 14.81 -13.40 -6.16
C ARG A 103 13.61 -12.77 -5.49
N ALA A 104 13.02 -11.78 -6.16
CA ALA A 104 11.87 -11.04 -5.67
C ALA A 104 10.64 -11.31 -6.54
N TRP A 105 9.44 -11.18 -5.97
CA TRP A 105 8.19 -11.49 -6.64
C TRP A 105 7.12 -10.43 -6.39
N GLY A 106 6.29 -10.21 -7.41
CA GLY A 106 5.04 -9.47 -7.35
C GLY A 106 5.22 -7.97 -7.15
N LEU A 107 4.12 -7.29 -6.87
CA LEU A 107 4.06 -5.83 -6.75
C LEU A 107 5.02 -5.26 -5.71
N TRP A 108 5.27 -5.98 -4.64
CA TRP A 108 6.10 -5.55 -3.52
C TRP A 108 7.55 -6.04 -3.60
N GLN A 109 7.93 -6.74 -4.67
CA GLN A 109 9.26 -7.31 -4.85
C GLN A 109 9.76 -8.05 -3.60
N ALA A 110 8.89 -8.88 -3.05
CA ALA A 110 9.18 -9.60 -1.83
C ALA A 110 10.11 -10.79 -2.10
N HIS A 111 11.17 -10.92 -1.31
CA HIS A 111 12.14 -12.00 -1.44
C HIS A 111 11.62 -13.31 -0.89
N LYS A 112 11.95 -14.43 -1.55
CA LYS A 112 11.51 -15.80 -1.17
C LYS A 112 11.80 -16.14 0.30
N ASN A 113 12.94 -15.75 0.82
CA ASN A 113 13.34 -16.01 2.20
C ASN A 113 12.54 -15.23 3.26
N ARG A 114 11.71 -14.27 2.84
CA ARG A 114 10.86 -13.44 3.71
C ARG A 114 9.39 -13.82 3.64
N LEU A 115 9.03 -14.67 2.69
CA LEU A 115 7.65 -15.10 2.44
C LEU A 115 7.43 -16.54 2.89
N ASN A 116 6.18 -16.87 3.13
CA ASN A 116 5.74 -18.25 3.13
C ASN A 116 5.97 -18.85 1.73
N GLU A 117 6.51 -20.04 1.63
CA GLU A 117 6.82 -20.68 0.32
C GLU A 117 5.59 -20.82 -0.58
N THR A 118 4.41 -21.00 -0.01
CA THR A 118 3.15 -21.11 -0.76
C THR A 118 2.65 -19.78 -1.33
N ALA A 119 3.06 -18.66 -0.73
CA ALA A 119 2.67 -17.33 -1.19
C ALA A 119 3.64 -16.73 -2.21
N TRP A 120 4.89 -17.22 -2.22
CA TRP A 120 5.87 -16.78 -3.19
C TRP A 120 5.52 -17.33 -4.58
N GLY A 121 5.43 -16.43 -5.56
CA GLY A 121 5.03 -16.81 -6.91
C GLY A 121 3.50 -16.78 -7.15
N SER A 122 2.69 -16.43 -6.15
CA SER A 122 1.26 -16.27 -6.35
C SER A 122 0.94 -15.02 -7.18
N PRO A 123 0.15 -15.12 -8.27
CA PRO A 123 -0.34 -13.95 -9.00
C PRO A 123 -1.50 -13.24 -8.30
N ASP A 124 -2.08 -13.83 -7.26
CA ASP A 124 -3.20 -13.30 -6.51
C ASP A 124 -2.78 -12.05 -5.70
N ILE A 125 -3.40 -10.92 -6.01
CA ILE A 125 -3.13 -9.61 -5.38
C ILE A 125 -3.43 -9.63 -3.89
N ASN A 126 -4.46 -10.36 -3.44
CA ASN A 126 -4.78 -10.48 -2.01
C ASN A 126 -3.66 -11.23 -1.27
N VAL A 127 -3.18 -12.34 -1.83
CA VAL A 127 -2.06 -13.11 -1.25
C VAL A 127 -0.80 -12.25 -1.17
N GLN A 128 -0.43 -11.58 -2.26
CA GLN A 128 0.72 -10.68 -2.30
C GLN A 128 0.59 -9.55 -1.27
N THR A 129 -0.59 -8.91 -1.17
CA THR A 129 -0.85 -7.82 -0.22
C THR A 129 -0.70 -8.27 1.23
N GLN A 130 -1.27 -9.43 1.59
CA GLN A 130 -1.17 -9.98 2.95
C GLN A 130 0.29 -10.29 3.32
N GLU A 131 1.07 -10.86 2.42
CA GLU A 131 2.48 -11.15 2.65
C GLU A 131 3.32 -9.87 2.76
N ALA A 132 3.07 -8.88 1.91
CA ALA A 132 3.72 -7.58 2.00
C ALA A 132 3.42 -6.89 3.34
N ALA A 133 2.16 -6.90 3.78
CA ALA A 133 1.76 -6.36 5.08
C ALA A 133 2.47 -7.06 6.24
N ARG A 134 2.62 -8.41 6.19
CA ARG A 134 3.39 -9.17 7.19
C ARG A 134 4.86 -8.80 7.18
N ALA A 135 5.48 -8.68 5.99
CA ALA A 135 6.89 -8.31 5.86
C ALA A 135 7.15 -6.90 6.40
N LEU A 136 6.29 -5.95 6.07
CA LEU A 136 6.36 -4.57 6.58
C LEU A 136 6.17 -4.51 8.10
N ARG A 137 5.20 -5.24 8.66
CA ARG A 137 5.02 -5.32 10.11
C ARG A 137 6.24 -5.93 10.80
N ARG A 138 6.86 -6.95 10.22
CA ARG A 138 8.11 -7.53 10.74
C ARG A 138 9.23 -6.48 10.74
N ALA A 139 9.42 -5.75 9.65
CA ALA A 139 10.39 -4.66 9.56
C ALA A 139 10.13 -3.57 10.61
N PHE A 140 8.85 -3.19 10.80
CA PHE A 140 8.44 -2.26 11.85
C PHE A 140 8.80 -2.75 13.25
N TYR A 141 8.45 -3.98 13.59
CA TYR A 141 8.78 -4.55 14.90
C TYR A 141 10.28 -4.66 15.13
N GLN A 142 11.03 -5.04 14.11
CA GLN A 142 12.49 -5.12 14.16
C GLN A 142 13.12 -3.77 14.54
N CYS A 143 12.64 -2.67 13.96
CA CYS A 143 13.26 -1.35 14.14
C CYS A 143 12.62 -0.50 15.25
N ASN A 144 11.36 -0.71 15.56
CA ASN A 144 10.61 0.16 16.45
C ASN A 144 10.09 -0.56 17.71
N GLY A 145 10.39 -1.85 17.89
CA GLY A 145 9.91 -2.63 19.02
C GLY A 145 8.38 -2.62 19.17
N GLY A 146 7.66 -2.40 18.07
CA GLY A 146 6.19 -2.29 18.07
C GLY A 146 5.66 -0.91 18.53
N LYS A 147 6.52 0.10 18.72
CA LYS A 147 6.13 1.42 19.20
C LYS A 147 6.16 2.44 18.06
N HIS A 148 5.05 3.16 17.85
CA HIS A 148 4.96 4.28 16.90
C HIS A 148 5.53 5.61 17.46
N THR A 149 6.20 5.56 18.60
CA THR A 149 6.62 6.75 19.38
C THR A 149 7.88 7.44 18.88
N HIS A 150 8.60 6.84 17.95
CA HIS A 150 9.79 7.47 17.38
C HIS A 150 9.39 8.13 16.06
N GLY A 151 9.60 9.44 15.96
CA GLY A 151 9.07 10.34 14.92
C GLY A 151 9.29 9.94 13.47
N ASP A 152 9.94 8.82 13.19
CA ASP A 152 10.18 8.33 11.84
C ASP A 152 10.10 6.81 11.72
N TRP A 153 9.06 6.20 12.34
CA TRP A 153 8.82 4.76 12.23
C TRP A 153 8.62 4.29 10.78
N VAL A 154 8.10 5.17 9.92
CA VAL A 154 7.92 4.87 8.48
C VAL A 154 9.27 4.74 7.80
N ARG A 155 10.19 5.69 8.05
CA ARG A 155 11.55 5.69 7.50
C ARG A 155 12.30 4.42 7.90
N SER A 156 12.35 4.10 9.17
CA SER A 156 13.03 2.91 9.68
C SER A 156 12.41 1.61 9.13
N THR A 157 11.07 1.55 9.02
CA THR A 157 10.36 0.41 8.43
C THR A 157 10.70 0.23 6.95
N LEU A 158 10.68 1.30 6.16
CA LEU A 158 11.03 1.26 4.74
C LEU A 158 12.49 0.84 4.55
N THR A 159 13.39 1.32 5.40
CA THR A 159 14.82 0.99 5.37
C THR A 159 15.06 -0.49 5.68
N ALA A 160 14.41 -1.02 6.73
CA ALA A 160 14.49 -2.43 7.08
C ALA A 160 13.83 -3.33 6.04
N TYR A 161 12.69 -2.92 5.47
CA TYR A 161 12.05 -3.63 4.37
C TYR A 161 12.98 -3.77 3.16
N ALA A 162 13.73 -2.71 2.82
CA ALA A 162 14.75 -2.73 1.77
C ALA A 162 16.02 -3.56 2.12
N GLY A 163 16.06 -4.18 3.31
CA GLY A 163 17.20 -4.99 3.75
C GLY A 163 18.43 -4.20 4.19
N ARG A 164 18.27 -2.92 4.55
CA ARG A 164 19.38 -2.00 4.85
C ARG A 164 19.55 -1.65 6.33
N GLY A 165 18.91 -2.39 7.22
CA GLY A 165 18.90 -2.09 8.65
C GLY A 165 17.84 -1.05 9.01
N CYS A 166 17.97 -0.41 10.18
CA CYS A 166 16.94 0.53 10.68
C CYS A 166 17.23 2.00 10.38
N ASP A 167 18.51 2.37 10.36
CA ASP A 167 18.95 3.77 10.35
C ASP A 167 19.74 4.15 9.07
N ALA A 168 19.83 3.25 8.10
CA ALA A 168 20.61 3.51 6.90
C ALA A 168 19.92 4.55 6.01
N SER A 169 20.68 5.56 5.61
CA SER A 169 20.31 6.45 4.51
C SER A 169 20.73 5.83 3.18
N TRP A 170 19.85 5.93 2.17
CA TRP A 170 20.11 5.41 0.83
C TRP A 170 19.32 6.20 -0.23
N PRO A 171 19.81 6.29 -1.49
CA PRO A 171 19.23 7.20 -2.49
C PRO A 171 17.72 7.00 -2.77
N GLY A 172 17.22 5.77 -2.62
CA GLY A 172 15.79 5.46 -2.85
C GLY A 172 14.87 5.83 -1.69
N LEU A 173 15.39 6.12 -0.49
CA LEU A 173 14.58 6.34 0.71
C LEU A 173 13.77 7.63 0.61
N GLU A 174 14.37 8.73 0.21
CA GLU A 174 13.69 10.03 0.13
C GLU A 174 12.55 9.99 -0.90
N LYS A 175 12.76 9.31 -2.02
CA LYS A 175 11.69 9.09 -3.01
C LYS A 175 10.52 8.32 -2.38
N ARG A 176 10.78 7.27 -1.61
CA ARG A 176 9.74 6.48 -0.94
C ARG A 176 9.03 7.29 0.14
N MET A 177 9.76 8.09 0.91
CA MET A 177 9.16 8.99 1.90
C MET A 177 8.25 10.04 1.24
N SER A 178 8.69 10.64 0.14
CA SER A 178 7.86 11.56 -0.65
C SER A 178 6.60 10.90 -1.19
N THR A 179 6.72 9.68 -1.74
CA THR A 179 5.55 8.89 -2.18
C THR A 179 4.61 8.58 -1.03
N TYR A 180 5.15 8.20 0.14
CA TYR A 180 4.34 7.94 1.33
C TYR A 180 3.53 9.16 1.76
N GLN A 181 4.15 10.33 1.82
CA GLN A 181 3.47 11.57 2.19
C GLN A 181 2.37 11.94 1.17
N GLN A 182 2.66 11.77 -0.13
CA GLN A 182 1.67 11.99 -1.19
C GLN A 182 0.46 11.06 -1.03
N VAL A 183 0.69 9.77 -0.83
CA VAL A 183 -0.39 8.78 -0.62
C VAL A 183 -1.16 9.08 0.66
N LEU A 184 -0.46 9.32 1.77
CA LEU A 184 -1.09 9.61 3.06
C LEU A 184 -1.97 10.86 2.99
N HIS A 185 -1.56 11.88 2.25
CA HIS A 185 -2.37 13.08 2.04
C HIS A 185 -3.62 12.79 1.21
N ALA A 186 -3.55 11.88 0.24
CA ALA A 186 -4.69 11.50 -0.59
C ALA A 186 -5.71 10.59 0.12
N LEU A 187 -5.30 9.89 1.18
CA LEU A 187 -6.16 9.03 2.00
C LEU A 187 -6.86 9.81 3.11
#